data_86e90e4906bdfe063f93c4663a374f32
#
_entry.id   86e90e4906bdfe063f93c4663a374f32
#
_cell.length_a   1.000
_cell.length_b   1.000
_cell.length_c   1.000
_cell.angle_alpha   90.00
_cell.angle_beta   90.00
_cell.angle_gamma   90.00
#
_symmetry.space_group_name_H-M   'P 1'
#
loop_
_entity.id
_entity.type
_entity.pdbx_description
1 polymer ?
#
loop_
_entity_poly.entity_id
_entity_poly.type
_entity_poly.pdbx_seq_one_letter_code
_entity_poly.pdbx_strand_id
1 'polypeptide(L)'
;IRAGLIHGMSVTGANLEESLFRLVAHHGYKDFPDYRYFTKHDDTKILEDRMRRVTDTSIPEDEAFRAVEKFIVPMWEAASKNGARHFWHEYFYQLVQKLP
;
A
#
# COMPACT_ATOMS: atom_id res chain seq x y z
N ILE A 1 -20.46 1.25 6.41
CA ILE A 1 -20.11 -0.02 7.10
C ILE A 1 -20.50 0.09 8.57
N ARG A 2 -19.88 0.94 9.39
CA ARG A 2 -20.14 1.04 10.84
C ARG A 2 -21.61 1.29 11.21
N ALA A 3 -22.35 2.02 10.39
CA ALA A 3 -23.78 2.27 10.57
C ALA A 3 -24.67 1.10 10.13
N GLY A 4 -24.09 -0.02 9.67
CA GLY A 4 -24.84 -1.19 9.21
C GLY A 4 -25.55 -1.02 7.85
N LEU A 5 -25.26 0.06 7.12
CA LEU A 5 -25.88 0.34 5.82
C LEU A 5 -25.22 -0.39 4.65
N ILE A 6 -23.98 -0.88 4.84
CA ILE A 6 -23.19 -1.60 3.84
C ILE A 6 -22.83 -2.97 4.42
N HIS A 7 -23.25 -4.03 3.76
CA HIS A 7 -23.08 -5.41 4.22
C HIS A 7 -21.91 -6.14 3.52
N GLY A 8 -21.45 -5.62 2.40
CA GLY A 8 -20.32 -6.18 1.66
C GLY A 8 -19.76 -5.18 0.69
N MET A 9 -18.46 -5.31 0.39
CA MET A 9 -17.76 -4.46 -0.58
C MET A 9 -16.84 -5.32 -1.43
N SER A 10 -16.79 -5.03 -2.73
CA SER A 10 -15.76 -5.51 -3.64
C SER A 10 -14.89 -4.33 -4.04
N VAL A 11 -13.60 -4.41 -3.74
CA VAL A 11 -12.63 -3.33 -3.98
C VAL A 11 -11.39 -3.88 -4.65
N THR A 12 -10.59 -3.00 -5.27
CA THR A 12 -9.27 -3.38 -5.77
C THR A 12 -8.26 -3.52 -4.63
N GLY A 13 -7.16 -4.25 -4.87
CA GLY A 13 -6.05 -4.34 -3.91
C GLY A 13 -5.51 -2.99 -3.49
N ALA A 14 -5.44 -2.03 -4.41
CA ALA A 14 -5.01 -0.67 -4.15
C ALA A 14 -5.82 0.03 -3.04
N ASN A 15 -7.13 -0.20 -2.96
CA ASN A 15 -7.96 0.36 -1.90
C ASN A 15 -7.63 -0.22 -0.52
N LEU A 16 -7.11 -1.44 -0.45
CA LEU A 16 -6.69 -2.06 0.79
C LEU A 16 -5.31 -1.59 1.23
N GLU A 17 -4.36 -1.51 0.30
CA GLU A 17 -2.95 -1.24 0.61
C GLU A 17 -2.64 0.25 0.84
N GLU A 18 -3.35 1.18 0.16
CA GLU A 18 -3.04 2.61 0.26
C GLU A 18 -3.15 3.13 1.68
N SER A 19 -4.20 2.78 2.40
CA SER A 19 -4.36 3.18 3.81
C SER A 19 -3.23 2.66 4.69
N LEU A 20 -2.72 1.47 4.38
CA LEU A 20 -1.61 0.86 5.09
C LEU A 20 -0.29 1.57 4.78
N PHE A 21 -0.02 1.89 3.51
CA PHE A 21 1.16 2.66 3.13
C PHE A 21 1.15 4.05 3.77
N ARG A 22 0.00 4.72 3.81
CA ARG A 22 -0.14 5.99 4.51
C ARG A 22 0.07 5.86 6.02
N LEU A 23 -0.34 4.77 6.62
CA LEU A 23 -0.12 4.52 8.05
C LEU A 23 1.37 4.48 8.39
N VAL A 24 2.18 3.82 7.57
CA VAL A 24 3.61 3.61 7.85
C VAL A 24 4.52 4.69 7.26
N ALA A 25 4.10 5.43 6.25
CA ALA A 25 4.98 6.29 5.46
C ALA A 25 4.36 7.63 5.02
N HIS A 26 3.31 8.12 5.68
CA HIS A 26 2.60 9.32 5.21
C HIS A 26 3.49 10.56 5.08
N HIS A 27 4.51 10.71 5.91
CA HIS A 27 5.47 11.83 5.82
C HIS A 27 6.38 11.77 4.58
N GLY A 28 6.55 10.59 3.97
CA GLY A 28 7.35 10.38 2.78
C GLY A 28 6.59 10.62 1.47
N TYR A 29 5.28 10.77 1.52
CA TYR A 29 4.48 11.06 0.33
C TYR A 29 4.78 12.45 -0.22
N LYS A 30 4.79 12.57 -1.55
CA LYS A 30 4.96 13.86 -2.25
C LYS A 30 3.80 14.08 -3.18
N ASP A 31 3.24 15.29 -3.18
CA ASP A 31 2.17 15.69 -4.07
C ASP A 31 2.72 16.50 -5.25
N PHE A 32 2.16 16.26 -6.42
CA PHE A 32 2.51 16.90 -7.68
C PHE A 32 1.26 17.48 -8.35
N PRO A 33 0.81 18.67 -7.96
CA PRO A 33 -0.39 19.27 -8.52
C PRO A 33 -0.32 19.46 -10.04
N ASP A 34 0.89 19.65 -10.56
CA ASP A 34 1.14 19.87 -11.99
C ASP A 34 1.42 18.57 -12.78
N TYR A 35 1.12 17.41 -12.23
CA TYR A 35 1.44 16.09 -12.81
C TYR A 35 0.96 15.91 -14.27
N ARG A 36 -0.08 16.64 -14.69
CA ARG A 36 -0.62 16.58 -16.07
C ARG A 36 0.33 17.13 -17.13
N TYR A 37 1.30 17.93 -16.71
CA TYR A 37 2.34 18.49 -17.58
C TYR A 37 3.64 17.70 -17.53
N PHE A 38 3.69 16.60 -16.75
CA PHE A 38 4.89 15.79 -16.62
C PHE A 38 5.23 15.11 -17.93
N THR A 39 6.53 15.15 -18.20
CA THR A 39 7.15 14.40 -19.31
C THR A 39 7.64 13.04 -18.81
N LYS A 40 8.02 12.18 -19.75
CA LYS A 40 8.69 10.91 -19.41
C LYS A 40 9.95 11.12 -18.58
N HIS A 41 10.66 12.22 -18.78
CA HIS A 41 11.86 12.55 -18.02
C HIS A 41 11.55 12.85 -16.55
N ASP A 42 10.47 13.56 -16.29
CA ASP A 42 10.03 13.87 -14.93
C ASP A 42 9.64 12.58 -14.17
N ASP A 43 8.92 11.68 -14.83
CA ASP A 43 8.60 10.37 -14.27
C ASP A 43 9.85 9.51 -14.01
N THR A 44 10.86 9.60 -14.89
CA THR A 44 12.12 8.89 -14.68
C THR A 44 12.85 9.39 -13.44
N LYS A 45 12.90 10.69 -13.20
CA LYS A 45 13.51 11.26 -11.99
C LYS A 45 12.80 10.82 -10.72
N ILE A 46 11.47 10.80 -10.74
CA ILE A 46 10.67 10.33 -9.60
C ILE A 46 11.01 8.87 -9.27
N LEU A 47 11.19 8.02 -10.30
CA LEU A 47 11.60 6.63 -10.13
C LEU A 47 13.02 6.49 -9.58
N GLU A 48 13.97 7.32 -10.06
CA GLU A 48 15.35 7.36 -9.56
C GLU A 48 15.40 7.74 -8.07
N ASP A 49 14.52 8.65 -7.64
CA ASP A 49 14.31 9.02 -6.23
C ASP A 49 13.61 7.92 -5.41
N ARG A 50 13.41 6.73 -5.97
CA ARG A 50 12.70 5.60 -5.35
C ARG A 50 11.28 5.95 -4.91
N MET A 51 10.61 6.77 -5.71
CA MET A 51 9.22 7.14 -5.55
C MET A 51 8.35 6.48 -6.62
N ARG A 52 7.16 6.08 -6.27
CA ARG A 52 6.17 5.48 -7.17
C ARG A 52 5.00 6.44 -7.34
N ARG A 53 4.94 7.12 -8.48
CA ARG A 53 3.87 8.08 -8.74
C ARG A 53 2.57 7.39 -9.14
N VAL A 54 1.49 7.84 -8.52
CA VAL A 54 0.12 7.47 -8.87
C VAL A 54 -0.66 8.78 -9.05
N THR A 55 -0.88 9.18 -10.28
CA THR A 55 -1.47 10.47 -10.67
C THR A 55 -0.72 11.67 -10.09
N ASP A 56 -1.30 12.38 -9.16
CA ASP A 56 -0.79 13.59 -8.52
C ASP A 56 0.01 13.33 -7.23
N THR A 57 0.15 12.09 -6.84
CA THR A 57 0.82 11.68 -5.59
C THR A 57 1.91 10.66 -5.88
N SER A 58 3.01 10.69 -5.14
CA SER A 58 3.99 9.61 -5.17
C SER A 58 4.20 8.99 -3.79
N ILE A 59 4.42 7.69 -3.81
CA ILE A 59 4.55 6.82 -2.64
C ILE A 59 6.03 6.47 -2.49
N PRO A 60 6.65 6.67 -1.31
CA PRO A 60 8.03 6.28 -1.08
C PRO A 60 8.16 4.75 -1.09
N GLU A 61 9.04 4.20 -1.94
CA GLU A 61 9.17 2.75 -2.10
C GLU A 61 9.65 2.07 -0.83
N ASP A 62 10.71 2.58 -0.23
CA ASP A 62 11.36 1.91 0.90
C ASP A 62 10.54 2.02 2.18
N GLU A 63 10.01 3.20 2.48
CA GLU A 63 9.24 3.47 3.69
C GLU A 63 7.81 2.89 3.64
N ALA A 64 7.24 2.73 2.45
CA ALA A 64 5.91 2.18 2.27
C ALA A 64 5.96 0.70 1.86
N PHE A 65 6.32 0.41 0.61
CA PHE A 65 6.25 -0.96 0.07
C PHE A 65 7.18 -1.92 0.82
N ARG A 66 8.47 -1.56 0.96
CA ARG A 66 9.45 -2.45 1.60
C ARG A 66 9.21 -2.58 3.10
N ALA A 67 8.69 -1.55 3.75
CA ALA A 67 8.31 -1.65 5.15
C ALA A 67 7.16 -2.64 5.37
N VAL A 68 6.12 -2.58 4.53
CA VAL A 68 4.97 -3.50 4.60
C VAL A 68 5.37 -4.94 4.22
N GLU A 69 6.19 -5.11 3.18
CA GLU A 69 6.68 -6.43 2.75
C GLU A 69 7.36 -7.22 3.86
N LYS A 70 8.14 -6.56 4.72
CA LYS A 70 8.83 -7.20 5.86
C LYS A 70 7.87 -7.94 6.80
N PHE A 71 6.63 -7.51 6.87
CA PHE A 71 5.62 -8.13 7.73
C PHE A 71 4.73 -9.10 6.96
N ILE A 72 4.27 -8.71 5.77
CA ILE A 72 3.25 -9.47 5.06
C ILE A 72 3.82 -10.73 4.39
N VAL A 73 5.03 -10.67 3.85
CA VAL A 73 5.66 -11.82 3.17
C VAL A 73 5.84 -13.00 4.12
N PRO A 74 6.40 -12.85 5.34
CA PRO A 74 6.48 -13.96 6.30
C PRO A 74 5.12 -14.55 6.68
N MET A 75 4.07 -13.73 6.70
CA MET A 75 2.70 -14.21 6.97
C MET A 75 2.18 -15.10 5.85
N TRP A 76 2.43 -14.73 4.59
CA TRP A 76 2.08 -15.54 3.42
C TRP A 76 2.85 -16.84 3.37
N GLU A 77 4.15 -16.80 3.66
CA GLU A 77 4.99 -17.98 3.73
C GLU A 77 4.51 -18.96 4.81
N ALA A 78 4.18 -18.46 5.99
CA ALA A 78 3.64 -19.27 7.08
C ALA A 78 2.29 -19.88 6.70
N ALA A 79 1.39 -19.12 6.11
CA ALA A 79 0.09 -19.62 5.64
C ALA A 79 0.28 -20.71 4.57
N SER A 80 1.17 -20.49 3.61
CA SER A 80 1.50 -21.46 2.56
C SER A 80 2.03 -22.78 3.14
N LYS A 81 2.97 -22.71 4.08
CA LYS A 81 3.55 -23.89 4.74
C LYS A 81 2.52 -24.70 5.52
N ASN A 82 1.56 -24.02 6.14
CA ASN A 82 0.53 -24.65 6.96
C ASN A 82 -0.73 -25.04 6.17
N GLY A 83 -0.76 -24.77 4.85
CA GLY A 83 -1.95 -25.01 4.02
C GLY A 83 -3.13 -24.10 4.36
N ALA A 84 -2.90 -23.04 5.12
CA ALA A 84 -3.92 -22.07 5.50
C ALA A 84 -4.32 -21.18 4.31
N ARG A 85 -5.61 -20.86 4.23
CA ARG A 85 -6.15 -19.97 3.20
C ARG A 85 -6.90 -18.83 3.88
N HIS A 86 -6.52 -17.62 3.57
CA HIS A 86 -7.13 -16.40 4.09
C HIS A 86 -7.50 -15.48 2.95
N PHE A 87 -8.54 -14.67 3.14
CA PHE A 87 -8.82 -13.56 2.25
C PHE A 87 -7.78 -12.46 2.45
N TRP A 88 -7.57 -11.62 1.44
CA TRP A 88 -6.60 -10.53 1.49
C TRP A 88 -6.79 -9.60 2.68
N HIS A 89 -8.04 -9.22 2.97
CA HIS A 89 -8.35 -8.34 4.10
C HIS A 89 -7.99 -8.94 5.47
N GLU A 90 -7.99 -10.26 5.62
CA GLU A 90 -7.60 -10.92 6.86
C GLU A 90 -6.10 -10.77 7.12
N TYR A 91 -5.27 -10.88 6.07
CA TYR A 91 -3.84 -10.60 6.18
C TYR A 91 -3.57 -9.15 6.57
N PHE A 92 -4.25 -8.20 5.94
CA PHE A 92 -4.10 -6.76 6.26
C PHE A 92 -4.57 -6.45 7.68
N TYR A 93 -5.66 -7.07 8.12
CA TYR A 93 -6.14 -6.92 9.48
C TYR A 93 -5.12 -7.41 10.52
N GLN A 94 -4.55 -8.59 10.31
CA GLN A 94 -3.49 -9.13 11.15
C GLN A 94 -2.21 -8.29 11.11
N LEU A 95 -1.88 -7.75 9.94
CA LEU A 95 -0.73 -6.88 9.75
C LEU A 95 -0.85 -5.60 10.58
N VAL A 96 -1.97 -4.91 10.51
CA VAL A 96 -2.21 -3.68 11.29
C VAL A 96 -2.05 -3.91 12.79
N GLN A 97 -2.39 -5.09 13.30
CA GLN A 97 -2.19 -5.43 14.70
C GLN A 97 -0.73 -5.67 15.10
N LYS A 98 0.17 -5.85 14.12
CA LYS A 98 1.60 -6.10 14.33
C LYS A 98 2.48 -4.87 14.08
N LEU A 99 1.91 -3.84 13.46
CA LEU A 99 2.62 -2.60 13.25
C LEU A 99 2.80 -1.86 14.59
N PRO A 100 3.98 -1.22 14.79
CA PRO A 100 4.28 -0.48 16.02
C PRO A 100 3.38 0.74 16.21
#